data_86e6c02be9c295d1c4492cce1552988d
#
_entry.id   86e6c02be9c295d1c4492cce1552988d
#
_cell.length_a   1.000
_cell.length_b   1.000
_cell.length_c   1.000
_cell.angle_alpha   90.00
_cell.angle_beta   90.00
_cell.angle_gamma   90.00
#
_symmetry.space_group_name_H-M   'P 1'
#
loop_
_entity.id
_entity.type
_entity.pdbx_description
1 polymer ?
#
loop_
_entity_poly.entity_id
_entity_poly.type
_entity_poly.pdbx_seq_one_letter_code
_entity_poly.pdbx_strand_id
1 'polypeptide(L)'
;MEQGYVDIGKAKYHFFLYCSLAGTGILLLSALACGAQALLTRYKCRKAFCSDLKGLSLTDIFVLLFSTELFLSFVHSQNRREAFWGTEGWYMGLLLFLILCSLYFFISRLWTKNPLISYVGVAASGIVFILGILDRFSLYLIPLEVRQPGFISTLGNINWFCGYCSVALAVPVAG
;
A
#
# COMPACT_ATOMS: atom_id res chain seq x y z
N MET A 1 -24.91 -15.71 -6.58
CA MET A 1 -24.25 -15.94 -5.27
C MET A 1 -22.75 -15.61 -5.25
N GLU A 2 -22.21 -15.00 -6.30
CA GLU A 2 -20.81 -14.52 -6.33
C GLU A 2 -20.64 -13.05 -5.88
N GLN A 3 -21.73 -12.35 -5.66
CA GLN A 3 -21.73 -10.91 -5.36
C GLN A 3 -21.06 -10.55 -4.02
N GLY A 4 -21.22 -11.37 -2.99
CA GLY A 4 -20.68 -11.03 -1.65
C GLY A 4 -19.17 -10.94 -1.56
N TYR A 5 -18.42 -11.75 -2.34
CA TYR A 5 -16.96 -11.70 -2.35
C TYR A 5 -16.42 -10.48 -3.12
N VAL A 6 -17.05 -10.15 -4.23
CA VAL A 6 -16.73 -8.98 -5.05
C VAL A 6 -16.94 -7.70 -4.25
N ASP A 7 -18.02 -7.63 -3.46
CA ASP A 7 -18.34 -6.47 -2.62
C ASP A 7 -17.32 -6.25 -1.50
N ILE A 8 -16.84 -7.32 -0.84
CA ILE A 8 -15.78 -7.22 0.17
C ILE A 8 -14.46 -6.75 -0.45
N GLY A 9 -14.08 -7.29 -1.60
CA GLY A 9 -12.89 -6.86 -2.34
C GLY A 9 -12.97 -5.40 -2.74
N LYS A 10 -14.11 -4.96 -3.23
CA LYS A 10 -14.40 -3.57 -3.59
C LYS A 10 -14.33 -2.64 -2.38
N ALA A 11 -14.93 -3.02 -1.25
CA ALA A 11 -14.89 -2.23 -0.02
C ALA A 11 -13.45 -2.07 0.51
N LYS A 12 -12.66 -3.14 0.54
CA LYS A 12 -11.25 -3.12 0.93
C LYS A 12 -10.41 -2.21 0.00
N TYR A 13 -10.63 -2.32 -1.31
CA TYR A 13 -9.95 -1.49 -2.28
C TYR A 13 -10.27 -0.01 -2.10
N HIS A 14 -11.54 0.36 -1.95
CA HIS A 14 -11.94 1.75 -1.71
C HIS A 14 -11.39 2.29 -0.39
N PHE A 15 -11.41 1.49 0.68
CA PHE A 15 -10.80 1.89 1.94
C PHE A 15 -9.31 2.19 1.78
N PHE A 16 -8.56 1.26 1.16
CA PHE A 16 -7.14 1.46 0.86
C PHE A 16 -6.91 2.70 -0.01
N LEU A 17 -7.70 2.87 -1.06
CA LEU A 17 -7.61 3.99 -1.99
C LEU A 17 -7.82 5.32 -1.27
N TYR A 18 -8.88 5.46 -0.48
CA TYR A 18 -9.17 6.70 0.25
C TYR A 18 -8.11 7.02 1.30
N CYS A 19 -7.68 6.04 2.08
CA CYS A 19 -6.62 6.23 3.06
C CYS A 19 -5.30 6.63 2.40
N SER A 20 -4.95 6.01 1.29
CA SER A 20 -3.72 6.30 0.55
C SER A 20 -3.77 7.67 -0.13
N LEU A 21 -4.90 8.04 -0.74
CA LEU A 21 -5.10 9.37 -1.33
C LEU A 21 -5.10 10.46 -0.27
N ALA A 22 -5.74 10.25 0.88
CA ALA A 22 -5.69 11.19 1.99
C ALA A 22 -4.25 11.37 2.50
N GLY A 23 -3.52 10.28 2.71
CA GLY A 23 -2.11 10.32 3.13
C GLY A 23 -1.23 11.04 2.11
N THR A 24 -1.31 10.68 0.82
CA THR A 24 -0.54 11.35 -0.25
C THR A 24 -0.94 12.80 -0.42
N GLY A 25 -2.22 13.14 -0.25
CA GLY A 25 -2.73 14.52 -0.29
C GLY A 25 -2.15 15.38 0.83
N ILE A 26 -2.14 14.88 2.07
CA ILE A 26 -1.54 15.58 3.22
C ILE A 26 -0.05 15.83 2.97
N LEU A 27 0.65 14.87 2.39
CA LEU A 27 2.08 14.99 2.08
C LEU A 27 2.35 16.03 1.01
N LEU A 28 1.58 16.01 -0.08
CA LEU A 28 1.70 17.02 -1.14
C LEU A 28 1.44 18.42 -0.59
N LEU A 29 0.41 18.59 0.24
CA LEU A 29 0.10 19.86 0.88
C LEU A 29 1.22 20.31 1.81
N SER A 30 1.79 19.41 2.61
CA SER A 30 2.94 19.74 3.48
C SER A 30 4.19 20.11 2.68
N ALA A 31 4.48 19.39 1.59
CA ALA A 31 5.59 19.70 0.71
C ALA A 31 5.41 21.05 0.00
N LEU A 32 4.19 21.36 -0.46
CA LEU A 32 3.86 22.67 -1.05
C LEU A 32 3.96 23.80 -0.03
N ALA A 33 3.49 23.60 1.21
CA ALA A 33 3.60 24.56 2.29
C ALA A 33 5.07 24.84 2.64
N CYS A 34 5.90 23.80 2.77
CA CYS A 34 7.33 23.92 2.99
C CYS A 34 8.04 24.61 1.81
N GLY A 35 7.66 24.28 0.58
CA GLY A 35 8.18 24.94 -0.62
C GLY A 35 7.82 26.43 -0.68
N ALA A 36 6.57 26.78 -0.37
CA ALA A 36 6.10 28.15 -0.29
C ALA A 36 6.83 28.93 0.81
N GLN A 37 6.99 28.36 2.01
CA GLN A 37 7.77 28.96 3.08
C GLN A 37 9.25 29.16 2.69
N ALA A 38 9.86 28.18 1.98
CA ALA A 38 11.22 28.29 1.49
C ALA A 38 11.40 29.43 0.45
N LEU A 39 10.37 29.68 -0.36
CA LEU A 39 10.35 30.80 -1.30
C LEU A 39 10.19 32.14 -0.60
N LEU A 40 9.39 32.21 0.48
CA LEU A 40 9.14 33.43 1.24
C LEU A 40 10.28 33.79 2.20
N THR A 41 10.93 32.79 2.80
CA THR A 41 12.04 32.96 3.77
C THR A 41 13.41 32.75 3.14
N ARG A 42 13.71 33.45 2.17
CA ARG A 42 14.87 33.52 1.23
C ARG A 42 16.21 32.82 1.55
N TYR A 43 16.48 32.16 2.68
CA TYR A 43 17.87 31.68 2.94
C TYR A 43 18.10 30.40 3.78
N LYS A 44 17.26 30.02 4.72
CA LYS A 44 17.59 28.92 5.65
C LYS A 44 16.97 27.55 5.30
N CYS A 45 15.79 27.52 4.69
CA CYS A 45 15.07 26.28 4.43
C CYS A 45 15.59 25.49 3.21
N ARG A 46 16.21 26.17 2.24
CA ARG A 46 16.76 25.53 1.03
C ARG A 46 17.88 24.52 1.33
N LYS A 47 18.71 24.80 2.35
CA LYS A 47 19.80 23.87 2.75
C LYS A 47 19.27 22.63 3.47
N ALA A 48 18.26 22.77 4.34
CA ALA A 48 17.67 21.63 5.05
C ALA A 48 16.92 20.69 4.10
N PHE A 49 16.05 21.23 3.23
CA PHE A 49 15.28 20.43 2.27
C PHE A 49 16.16 19.75 1.20
N CYS A 50 17.21 20.41 0.71
CA CYS A 50 18.13 19.81 -0.26
C CYS A 50 19.13 18.83 0.38
N SER A 51 19.43 18.94 1.68
CA SER A 51 20.32 17.99 2.36
C SER A 51 19.61 16.68 2.74
N ASP A 52 18.30 16.71 2.93
CA ASP A 52 17.48 15.52 3.21
C ASP A 52 17.03 14.75 1.96
N LEU A 53 17.16 15.35 0.77
CA LEU A 53 17.09 14.61 -0.48
C LEU A 53 18.37 13.77 -0.62
N LYS A 54 18.41 12.65 0.11
CA LYS A 54 19.41 11.59 -0.15
C LYS A 54 19.46 11.38 -1.66
N GLY A 55 20.66 11.34 -2.23
CA GLY A 55 20.83 11.07 -3.66
C GLY A 55 20.00 9.87 -4.08
N LEU A 56 19.55 9.84 -5.34
CA LEU A 56 18.74 8.74 -5.88
C LEU A 56 19.47 7.41 -5.67
N SER A 57 18.85 6.48 -4.97
CA SER A 57 19.34 5.12 -4.84
C SER A 57 19.06 4.32 -6.13
N LEU A 58 19.75 3.22 -6.32
CA LEU A 58 19.48 2.32 -7.44
C LEU A 58 18.02 1.86 -7.45
N THR A 59 17.46 1.58 -6.28
CA THR A 59 16.06 1.21 -6.10
C THR A 59 15.11 2.33 -6.56
N ASP A 60 15.40 3.59 -6.26
CA ASP A 60 14.60 4.74 -6.71
C ASP A 60 14.54 4.80 -8.23
N ILE A 61 15.67 4.55 -8.89
CA ILE A 61 15.75 4.53 -10.36
C ILE A 61 14.84 3.42 -10.91
N PHE A 62 14.89 2.22 -10.34
CA PHE A 62 14.02 1.12 -10.78
C PHE A 62 12.53 1.43 -10.56
N VAL A 63 12.16 2.05 -9.45
CA VAL A 63 10.77 2.44 -9.19
C VAL A 63 10.29 3.51 -10.18
N LEU A 64 11.16 4.47 -10.52
CA LEU A 64 10.85 5.48 -11.54
C LEU A 64 10.72 4.87 -12.93
N LEU A 65 11.62 3.96 -13.32
CA LEU A 65 11.53 3.25 -14.59
C LEU A 65 10.24 2.41 -14.67
N PHE A 66 9.91 1.69 -13.60
CA PHE A 66 8.65 0.94 -13.49
C PHE A 66 7.43 1.84 -13.63
N SER A 67 7.43 3.00 -12.95
CA SER A 67 6.33 3.97 -13.07
C SER A 67 6.19 4.51 -14.48
N THR A 68 7.30 4.73 -15.17
CA THR A 68 7.32 5.18 -16.57
C THR A 68 6.75 4.11 -17.49
N GLU A 69 7.15 2.86 -17.31
CA GLU A 69 6.64 1.72 -18.08
C GLU A 69 5.13 1.53 -17.90
N LEU A 70 4.64 1.62 -16.67
CA LEU A 70 3.22 1.58 -16.38
C LEU A 70 2.45 2.69 -17.11
N PHE A 71 2.99 3.90 -17.12
CA PHE A 71 2.37 5.03 -17.81
C PHE A 71 2.37 4.83 -19.34
N LEU A 72 3.47 4.36 -19.92
CA LEU A 72 3.55 4.03 -21.33
C LEU A 72 2.55 2.92 -21.71
N SER A 73 2.47 1.86 -20.92
CA SER A 73 1.51 0.78 -21.10
C SER A 73 0.07 1.30 -21.06
N PHE A 74 -0.24 2.21 -20.14
CA PHE A 74 -1.56 2.85 -20.06
C PHE A 74 -1.88 3.66 -21.33
N VAL A 75 -0.93 4.45 -21.83
CA VAL A 75 -1.13 5.27 -23.05
C VAL A 75 -1.44 4.40 -24.26
N HIS A 76 -0.80 3.23 -24.37
CA HIS A 76 -1.00 2.28 -25.48
C HIS A 76 -2.20 1.34 -25.26
N SER A 77 -2.84 1.37 -24.12
CA SER A 77 -3.98 0.49 -23.82
C SER A 77 -5.21 0.85 -24.66
N GLN A 78 -5.87 -0.14 -25.21
CA GLN A 78 -7.14 0.01 -25.92
C GLN A 78 -8.29 0.30 -24.96
N ASN A 79 -8.24 -0.26 -23.76
CA ASN A 79 -9.30 -0.15 -22.75
C ASN A 79 -8.84 0.75 -21.56
N ARG A 80 -8.79 2.06 -21.79
CA ARG A 80 -8.23 3.04 -20.84
C ARG A 80 -8.91 3.03 -19.48
N ARG A 81 -10.20 2.72 -19.41
CA ARG A 81 -10.93 2.68 -18.15
C ARG A 81 -10.43 1.54 -17.26
N GLU A 82 -10.32 0.34 -17.81
CA GLU A 82 -9.83 -0.83 -17.08
C GLU A 82 -8.33 -0.73 -16.83
N ALA A 83 -7.56 -0.19 -17.76
CA ALA A 83 -6.14 0.04 -17.55
C ALA A 83 -5.87 1.05 -16.41
N PHE A 84 -6.74 2.04 -16.20
CA PHE A 84 -6.60 3.02 -15.12
C PHE A 84 -7.10 2.49 -13.77
N TRP A 85 -8.32 1.95 -13.73
CA TRP A 85 -8.97 1.53 -12.48
C TRP A 85 -8.69 0.07 -12.12
N GLY A 86 -8.28 -0.76 -13.08
CA GLY A 86 -8.22 -2.21 -12.97
C GLY A 86 -9.56 -2.87 -13.31
N THR A 87 -9.50 -4.18 -13.60
CA THR A 87 -10.68 -5.01 -13.81
C THR A 87 -11.42 -5.21 -12.49
N GLU A 88 -12.74 -5.31 -12.57
CA GLU A 88 -13.59 -5.50 -11.40
C GLU A 88 -13.23 -6.82 -10.68
N GLY A 89 -13.07 -6.75 -9.37
CA GLY A 89 -12.61 -7.87 -8.53
C GLY A 89 -11.10 -7.88 -8.26
N TRP A 90 -10.25 -7.42 -9.16
CA TRP A 90 -8.80 -7.35 -8.98
C TRP A 90 -8.28 -5.95 -8.69
N TYR A 91 -8.90 -4.93 -9.29
CA TYR A 91 -8.57 -3.50 -9.11
C TYR A 91 -7.08 -3.14 -9.26
N MET A 92 -6.34 -3.92 -10.06
CA MET A 92 -4.90 -3.72 -10.29
C MET A 92 -4.68 -2.84 -11.52
N GLY A 93 -5.10 -1.58 -11.44
CA GLY A 93 -4.91 -0.59 -12.50
C GLY A 93 -3.74 0.36 -12.22
N LEU A 94 -3.47 1.24 -13.19
CA LEU A 94 -2.41 2.25 -13.11
C LEU A 94 -2.45 3.06 -11.80
N LEU A 95 -3.66 3.47 -11.39
CA LEU A 95 -3.84 4.29 -10.18
C LEU A 95 -3.28 3.59 -8.93
N LEU A 96 -3.58 2.29 -8.75
CA LEU A 96 -3.07 1.53 -7.62
C LEU A 96 -1.53 1.50 -7.59
N PHE A 97 -0.92 1.21 -8.73
CA PHE A 97 0.55 1.13 -8.82
C PHE A 97 1.21 2.48 -8.62
N LEU A 98 0.64 3.57 -9.12
CA LEU A 98 1.15 4.92 -8.87
C LEU A 98 1.07 5.29 -7.38
N ILE A 99 -0.01 4.89 -6.69
CA ILE A 99 -0.12 5.06 -5.24
C ILE A 99 0.96 4.25 -4.52
N LEU A 100 1.20 3.00 -4.90
CA LEU A 100 2.25 2.17 -4.29
C LEU A 100 3.65 2.75 -4.51
N CYS A 101 3.95 3.25 -5.70
CA CYS A 101 5.20 3.96 -5.99
C CYS A 101 5.33 5.24 -5.13
N SER A 102 4.25 6.00 -4.98
CA SER A 102 4.22 7.20 -4.13
C SER A 102 4.47 6.84 -2.65
N LEU A 103 3.83 5.77 -2.15
CA LEU A 103 4.05 5.27 -0.79
C LEU A 103 5.49 4.80 -0.58
N TYR A 104 6.11 4.17 -1.60
CA TYR A 104 7.53 3.81 -1.53
C TYR A 104 8.40 5.04 -1.30
N PHE A 105 8.23 6.10 -2.09
CA PHE A 105 9.01 7.34 -1.91
C PHE A 105 8.73 8.01 -0.57
N PHE A 106 7.48 7.98 -0.12
CA PHE A 106 7.12 8.47 1.20
C PHE A 106 7.85 7.71 2.31
N ILE A 107 7.73 6.39 2.33
CA ILE A 107 8.36 5.55 3.35
C ILE A 107 9.88 5.68 3.29
N SER A 108 10.48 5.63 2.09
CA SER A 108 11.93 5.67 1.94
C SER A 108 12.57 7.01 2.33
N ARG A 109 11.84 8.12 2.24
CA ARG A 109 12.36 9.48 2.46
C ARG A 109 11.94 10.12 3.77
N LEU A 110 10.71 9.88 4.21
CA LEU A 110 10.10 10.57 5.33
C LEU A 110 9.89 9.68 6.55
N TRP A 111 10.06 8.36 6.39
CA TRP A 111 9.86 7.44 7.49
C TRP A 111 10.97 7.58 8.53
N THR A 112 10.59 7.90 9.75
CA THR A 112 11.43 7.82 10.93
C THR A 112 11.14 6.53 11.67
N LYS A 113 12.17 5.80 12.08
CA LYS A 113 12.00 4.55 12.83
C LYS A 113 11.25 4.84 14.13
N ASN A 114 10.00 4.39 14.21
CA ASN A 114 9.19 4.48 15.42
C ASN A 114 8.85 3.05 15.88
N PRO A 115 9.34 2.62 17.04
CA PRO A 115 9.12 1.26 17.53
C PRO A 115 7.63 0.97 17.75
N LEU A 116 6.80 1.98 18.06
CA LEU A 116 5.36 1.81 18.23
C LEU A 116 4.71 1.23 16.97
N ILE A 117 5.10 1.71 15.77
CA ILE A 117 4.53 1.24 14.51
C ILE A 117 4.92 -0.22 14.25
N SER A 118 6.16 -0.59 14.57
CA SER A 118 6.60 -1.99 14.49
C SER A 118 5.78 -2.89 15.44
N TYR A 119 5.55 -2.47 16.67
CA TYR A 119 4.72 -3.22 17.61
C TYR A 119 3.27 -3.36 17.14
N VAL A 120 2.67 -2.29 16.63
CA VAL A 120 1.32 -2.33 16.05
C VAL A 120 1.26 -3.26 14.83
N GLY A 121 2.27 -3.22 13.97
CA GLY A 121 2.38 -4.13 12.82
C GLY A 121 2.49 -5.60 13.24
N VAL A 122 3.34 -5.91 14.22
CA VAL A 122 3.48 -7.27 14.77
C VAL A 122 2.17 -7.73 15.44
N ALA A 123 1.52 -6.88 16.23
CA ALA A 123 0.25 -7.21 16.87
C ALA A 123 -0.86 -7.48 15.83
N ALA A 124 -0.98 -6.64 14.82
CA ALA A 124 -1.94 -6.85 13.72
C ALA A 124 -1.66 -8.15 12.96
N SER A 125 -0.39 -8.45 12.68
CA SER A 125 0.01 -9.71 12.04
C SER A 125 -0.32 -10.91 12.92
N GLY A 126 -0.10 -10.82 14.23
CA GLY A 126 -0.47 -11.85 15.20
C GLY A 126 -1.97 -12.17 15.17
N ILE A 127 -2.82 -11.14 15.11
CA ILE A 127 -4.28 -11.33 15.00
C ILE A 127 -4.63 -12.08 13.69
N VAL A 128 -4.04 -11.68 12.56
CA VAL A 128 -4.30 -12.34 11.27
C VAL A 128 -3.85 -13.80 11.31
N PHE A 129 -2.72 -14.13 11.96
CA PHE A 129 -2.26 -15.52 12.13
C PHE A 129 -3.19 -16.34 13.01
N ILE A 130 -3.61 -15.79 14.15
CA ILE A 130 -4.53 -16.48 15.06
C ILE A 130 -5.85 -16.78 14.33
N LEU A 131 -6.41 -15.83 13.60
CA LEU A 131 -7.62 -16.04 12.81
C LEU A 131 -7.42 -17.13 11.74
N GLY A 132 -6.25 -17.15 11.08
CA GLY A 132 -5.93 -18.21 10.11
C GLY A 132 -5.82 -19.60 10.74
N ILE A 133 -5.25 -19.71 11.93
CA ILE A 133 -5.17 -20.96 12.69
C ILE A 133 -6.58 -21.41 13.11
N LEU A 134 -7.39 -20.52 13.66
CA LEU A 134 -8.76 -20.83 14.09
C LEU A 134 -9.62 -21.31 12.92
N ASP A 135 -9.52 -20.65 11.77
CA ASP A 135 -10.20 -21.06 10.55
C ASP A 135 -9.78 -22.46 10.07
N ARG A 136 -8.49 -22.82 10.26
CA ARG A 136 -8.00 -24.17 9.93
C ARG A 136 -8.64 -25.25 10.79
N PHE A 137 -8.98 -24.93 12.04
CA PHE A 137 -9.67 -25.83 12.96
C PHE A 137 -11.21 -25.67 12.91
N SER A 138 -11.74 -24.97 11.91
CA SER A 138 -13.18 -24.69 11.75
C SER A 138 -13.80 -23.90 12.92
N LEU A 139 -12.98 -23.18 13.68
CA LEU A 139 -13.41 -22.27 14.73
C LEU A 139 -13.58 -20.87 14.14
N TYR A 140 -14.77 -20.60 13.64
CA TYR A 140 -15.06 -19.37 12.92
C TYR A 140 -15.50 -18.23 13.86
N LEU A 141 -14.58 -17.34 14.19
CA LEU A 141 -14.89 -16.15 15.00
C LEU A 141 -15.65 -15.07 14.23
N ILE A 142 -15.41 -14.99 12.91
CA ILE A 142 -16.08 -14.00 12.05
C ILE A 142 -17.12 -14.74 11.20
N PRO A 143 -18.41 -14.47 11.41
CA PRO A 143 -19.46 -15.07 10.59
C PRO A 143 -19.41 -14.45 9.18
N LEU A 144 -18.96 -15.21 8.20
CA LEU A 144 -19.01 -14.83 6.79
C LEU A 144 -20.11 -15.62 6.10
N GLU A 145 -21.01 -14.93 5.42
CA GLU A 145 -22.17 -15.55 4.76
C GLU A 145 -21.78 -16.54 3.64
N VAL A 146 -20.64 -16.31 3.01
CA VAL A 146 -20.12 -17.18 1.94
C VAL A 146 -18.68 -17.58 2.26
N ARG A 147 -18.50 -18.83 2.73
CA ARG A 147 -17.17 -19.43 2.87
C ARG A 147 -16.94 -20.41 1.74
N GLN A 148 -15.90 -20.16 0.96
CA GLN A 148 -15.41 -21.12 -0.02
C GLN A 148 -14.31 -22.00 0.60
N PRO A 149 -14.17 -23.27 0.17
CA PRO A 149 -13.01 -24.09 0.52
C PRO A 149 -11.73 -23.35 0.10
N GLY A 150 -10.83 -23.09 1.06
CA GLY A 150 -9.61 -22.30 0.82
C GLY A 150 -9.69 -20.83 1.21
N PHE A 151 -10.85 -20.35 1.71
CA PHE A 151 -10.93 -19.05 2.36
C PHE A 151 -10.32 -19.13 3.77
N ILE A 152 -9.25 -18.41 4.00
CA ILE A 152 -8.52 -18.44 5.27
C ILE A 152 -8.31 -17.02 5.79
N SER A 153 -8.62 -16.83 7.06
CA SER A 153 -8.44 -15.56 7.76
C SER A 153 -9.21 -14.39 7.10
N THR A 154 -8.83 -13.18 7.36
CA THR A 154 -9.38 -11.96 6.75
C THR A 154 -8.88 -11.72 5.33
N LEU A 155 -7.88 -12.47 4.87
CA LEU A 155 -7.26 -12.30 3.55
C LEU A 155 -7.98 -13.09 2.45
N GLY A 156 -8.76 -14.09 2.82
CA GLY A 156 -9.68 -14.79 1.93
C GLY A 156 -9.05 -15.90 1.10
N ASN A 157 -7.86 -15.74 0.56
CA ASN A 157 -7.18 -16.73 -0.28
C ASN A 157 -5.91 -17.23 0.42
N ILE A 158 -5.71 -18.56 0.40
CA ILE A 158 -4.54 -19.19 1.03
C ILE A 158 -3.20 -18.66 0.47
N ASN A 159 -3.12 -18.39 -0.82
CA ASN A 159 -1.91 -17.87 -1.43
C ASN A 159 -1.58 -16.46 -0.93
N TRP A 160 -2.59 -15.62 -0.77
CA TRP A 160 -2.43 -14.28 -0.19
C TRP A 160 -2.06 -14.34 1.28
N PHE A 161 -2.66 -15.28 2.02
CA PHE A 161 -2.30 -15.51 3.41
C PHE A 161 -0.82 -15.95 3.54
N CYS A 162 -0.36 -16.90 2.73
CA CYS A 162 1.04 -17.34 2.70
C CYS A 162 1.99 -16.20 2.31
N GLY A 163 1.64 -15.39 1.30
CA GLY A 163 2.41 -14.22 0.91
C GLY A 163 2.51 -13.18 2.03
N TYR A 164 1.39 -12.90 2.70
CA TYR A 164 1.37 -12.02 3.86
C TYR A 164 2.24 -12.56 5.01
N CYS A 165 2.16 -13.85 5.32
CA CYS A 165 2.99 -14.50 6.32
C CYS A 165 4.48 -14.32 6.02
N SER A 166 4.88 -14.52 4.78
CA SER A 166 6.28 -14.38 4.35
C SER A 166 6.80 -12.96 4.59
N VAL A 167 6.02 -11.94 4.26
CA VAL A 167 6.37 -10.53 4.49
C VAL A 167 6.37 -10.20 5.98
N ALA A 168 5.33 -10.62 6.72
CA ALA A 168 5.19 -10.31 8.14
C ALA A 168 6.29 -10.94 9.00
N LEU A 169 6.79 -12.11 8.62
CA LEU A 169 7.93 -12.76 9.30
C LEU A 169 9.28 -12.09 9.00
N ALA A 170 9.42 -11.45 7.84
CA ALA A 170 10.66 -10.74 7.48
C ALA A 170 10.83 -9.42 8.25
N VAL A 171 9.75 -8.75 8.62
CA VAL A 171 9.79 -7.44 9.30
C VAL A 171 10.50 -7.47 10.66
N PRO A 172 10.24 -8.43 11.58
CA PRO A 172 10.94 -8.49 12.87
C PRO A 172 12.41 -8.85 12.77
N VAL A 173 12.82 -9.53 11.68
CA VAL A 173 14.22 -9.96 11.47
C VAL A 173 15.09 -8.81 10.93
N ALA A 174 14.49 -7.86 10.26
CA ALA A 174 15.20 -6.72 9.65
C ALA A 174 15.37 -5.50 10.60
N GLY A 175 14.78 -5.52 11.78
CA GLY A 175 14.84 -4.48 12.81
C GLY A 175 15.84 -4.79 13.88
#